data_81252a15dd8711c6613089a59ada92ef
#
_entry.id   81252a15dd8711c6613089a59ada92ef
#
_cell.length_a   1.000
_cell.length_b   1.000
_cell.length_c   1.000
_cell.angle_alpha   90.00
_cell.angle_beta   90.00
_cell.angle_gamma   90.00
#
_symmetry.space_group_name_H-M   'P 1'
#
loop_
_entity.id
_entity.type
_entity.pdbx_description
1 polymer ?
#
loop_
_entity_poly.entity_id
_entity_poly.type
_entity_poly.pdbx_seq_one_letter_code
_entity_poly.pdbx_strand_id
1 'polypeptide(L)'
;TALAEAEIACGRADSVISELEELILEHPYHEALWRQLIAAYYVSERQSDALDAYRRLKTSLAEDLGVDPGPKVRTLYEQVLRQQALDTRVVVQAAAGDIIRALEHSPGMTDRSPRAAIRDAAGHRSPLGRLPLRIGRSKSNDMVLPDGKVSPYHAVIVNTGESFMITDLRSVNGVYVRGRRIATTATLNDGDHIRIGDHELTFEVIPHESGR
;
A
#
# COMPACT_ATOMS: atom_id res chain seq x y z
N THR A 1 -12.57 -39.36 1.39
CA THR A 1 -12.63 -38.29 2.39
C THR A 1 -11.58 -37.23 2.13
N ALA A 2 -10.30 -37.58 1.90
CA ALA A 2 -9.25 -36.59 1.59
C ALA A 2 -9.49 -35.84 0.26
N LEU A 3 -10.09 -36.50 -0.74
CA LEU A 3 -10.43 -35.88 -2.03
C LEU A 3 -11.55 -34.83 -1.88
N ALA A 4 -12.57 -35.13 -1.08
CA ALA A 4 -13.67 -34.18 -0.82
C ALA A 4 -13.22 -32.95 0.01
N GLU A 5 -12.26 -33.15 0.92
CA GLU A 5 -11.66 -32.03 1.68
C GLU A 5 -10.78 -31.14 0.78
N ALA A 6 -10.06 -31.74 -0.19
CA ALA A 6 -9.28 -31.01 -1.18
C ALA A 6 -10.18 -30.22 -2.16
N GLU A 7 -11.29 -30.82 -2.63
CA GLU A 7 -12.25 -30.14 -3.50
C GLU A 7 -12.96 -28.97 -2.79
N ILE A 8 -13.31 -29.12 -1.52
CA ILE A 8 -13.88 -28.05 -0.71
C ILE A 8 -12.84 -26.94 -0.44
N ALA A 9 -11.57 -27.31 -0.29
CA ALA A 9 -10.48 -26.36 -0.13
C ALA A 9 -10.21 -25.59 -1.44
N CYS A 10 -10.18 -26.26 -2.59
CA CYS A 10 -10.05 -25.64 -3.91
C CYS A 10 -11.22 -24.70 -4.23
N GLY A 11 -12.47 -25.14 -4.04
CA GLY A 11 -13.65 -24.31 -4.32
C GLY A 11 -13.74 -23.05 -3.44
N ARG A 12 -13.23 -23.09 -2.21
CA ARG A 12 -13.11 -21.91 -1.35
C ARG A 12 -11.95 -21.01 -1.75
N ALA A 13 -10.87 -21.56 -2.25
CA ALA A 13 -9.73 -20.78 -2.71
C ALA A 13 -10.09 -19.95 -3.96
N ASP A 14 -10.85 -20.50 -4.90
CA ASP A 14 -11.27 -19.79 -6.10
C ASP A 14 -12.23 -18.64 -5.79
N SER A 15 -13.16 -18.80 -4.84
CA SER A 15 -14.04 -17.69 -4.42
C SER A 15 -13.23 -16.57 -3.75
N VAL A 16 -12.27 -16.91 -2.91
CA VAL A 16 -11.38 -15.93 -2.25
C VAL A 16 -10.51 -15.20 -3.28
N ILE A 17 -10.00 -15.90 -4.29
CA ILE A 17 -9.22 -15.30 -5.38
C ILE A 17 -10.06 -14.27 -6.13
N SER A 18 -11.30 -14.61 -6.51
CA SER A 18 -12.19 -13.68 -7.22
C SER A 18 -12.51 -12.44 -6.40
N GLU A 19 -12.82 -12.60 -5.11
CA GLU A 19 -13.07 -11.47 -4.21
C GLU A 19 -11.84 -10.57 -4.05
N LEU A 20 -10.65 -11.16 -3.94
CA LEU A 20 -9.40 -10.40 -3.86
C LEU A 20 -9.09 -9.64 -5.16
N GLU A 21 -9.38 -10.24 -6.32
CA GLU A 21 -9.22 -9.57 -7.60
C GLU A 21 -10.15 -8.35 -7.74
N GLU A 22 -11.40 -8.47 -7.31
CA GLU A 22 -12.35 -7.34 -7.28
C GLU A 22 -11.86 -6.22 -6.34
N LEU A 23 -11.43 -6.56 -5.13
CA LEU A 23 -10.89 -5.59 -4.18
C LEU A 23 -9.62 -4.90 -4.68
N ILE A 24 -8.78 -5.60 -5.43
CA ILE A 24 -7.58 -5.05 -6.04
C ILE A 24 -7.91 -4.04 -7.14
N LEU A 25 -9.01 -4.24 -7.89
CA LEU A 25 -9.47 -3.26 -8.87
C LEU A 25 -9.86 -1.93 -8.20
N GLU A 26 -10.46 -2.00 -7.01
CA GLU A 26 -10.81 -0.81 -6.23
C GLU A 26 -9.59 -0.21 -5.51
N HIS A 27 -8.61 -1.04 -5.13
CA HIS A 27 -7.44 -0.66 -4.31
C HIS A 27 -6.12 -1.18 -4.91
N PRO A 28 -5.72 -0.71 -6.12
CA PRO A 28 -4.62 -1.29 -6.89
C PRO A 28 -3.25 -1.18 -6.21
N TYR A 29 -3.08 -0.27 -5.25
CA TYR A 29 -1.80 -0.05 -4.55
C TYR A 29 -1.77 -0.64 -3.14
N HIS A 30 -2.83 -1.36 -2.73
CA HIS A 30 -2.91 -1.95 -1.40
C HIS A 30 -2.14 -3.28 -1.33
N GLU A 31 -0.85 -3.22 -1.02
CA GLU A 31 0.06 -4.37 -1.07
C GLU A 31 -0.39 -5.57 -0.23
N ALA A 32 -1.15 -5.35 0.86
CA ALA A 32 -1.65 -6.45 1.66
C ALA A 32 -2.65 -7.33 0.88
N LEU A 33 -3.50 -6.74 0.02
CA LEU A 33 -4.41 -7.49 -0.85
C LEU A 33 -3.64 -8.32 -1.89
N TRP A 34 -2.64 -7.71 -2.52
CA TRP A 34 -1.78 -8.41 -3.47
C TRP A 34 -1.02 -9.57 -2.83
N ARG A 35 -0.52 -9.38 -1.60
CA ARG A 35 0.15 -10.43 -0.85
C ARG A 35 -0.77 -11.62 -0.59
N GLN A 36 -2.03 -11.35 -0.24
CA GLN A 36 -3.05 -12.37 -0.04
C GLN A 36 -3.38 -13.10 -1.35
N LEU A 37 -3.54 -12.36 -2.45
CA LEU A 37 -3.79 -12.95 -3.77
C LEU A 37 -2.64 -13.85 -4.21
N ILE A 38 -1.39 -13.40 -4.07
CA ILE A 38 -0.19 -14.20 -4.38
C ILE A 38 -0.15 -15.48 -3.55
N ALA A 39 -0.44 -15.36 -2.25
CA ALA A 39 -0.46 -16.50 -1.36
C ALA A 39 -1.62 -17.47 -1.68
N ALA A 40 -2.82 -16.96 -2.00
CA ALA A 40 -3.97 -17.78 -2.38
C ALA A 40 -3.71 -18.56 -3.67
N TYR A 41 -3.15 -17.93 -4.69
CA TYR A 41 -2.75 -18.62 -5.91
C TYR A 41 -1.71 -19.72 -5.64
N TYR A 42 -0.69 -19.39 -4.83
CA TYR A 42 0.39 -20.35 -4.56
C TYR A 42 -0.09 -21.57 -3.77
N VAL A 43 -0.95 -21.37 -2.76
CA VAL A 43 -1.55 -22.47 -1.97
C VAL A 43 -2.50 -23.34 -2.81
N SER A 44 -3.10 -22.74 -3.86
CA SER A 44 -3.93 -23.44 -4.85
C SER A 44 -3.11 -24.11 -5.97
N GLU A 45 -1.79 -24.28 -5.77
CA GLU A 45 -0.86 -24.85 -6.76
C GLU A 45 -0.76 -24.07 -8.08
N ARG A 46 -1.26 -22.83 -8.11
CA ARG A 46 -1.25 -21.92 -9.24
C ARG A 46 -0.05 -20.98 -9.17
N GLN A 47 1.17 -21.56 -9.16
CA GLN A 47 2.41 -20.80 -9.00
C GLN A 47 2.61 -19.74 -10.10
N SER A 48 2.25 -20.04 -11.35
CA SER A 48 2.36 -19.07 -12.45
C SER A 48 1.52 -17.83 -12.20
N ASP A 49 0.27 -18.00 -11.73
CA ASP A 49 -0.65 -16.90 -11.44
C ASP A 49 -0.17 -16.08 -10.24
N ALA A 50 0.42 -16.72 -9.24
CA ALA A 50 1.06 -16.03 -8.11
C ALA A 50 2.22 -15.11 -8.58
N LEU A 51 3.08 -15.61 -9.47
CA LEU A 51 4.18 -14.83 -10.02
C LEU A 51 3.68 -13.68 -10.92
N ASP A 52 2.61 -13.93 -11.69
CA ASP A 52 2.01 -12.89 -12.54
C ASP A 52 1.31 -11.81 -11.70
N ALA A 53 0.65 -12.16 -10.61
CA ALA A 53 0.08 -11.19 -9.68
C ALA A 53 1.17 -10.25 -9.10
N TYR A 54 2.32 -10.78 -8.71
CA TYR A 54 3.45 -9.94 -8.29
C TYR A 54 3.94 -9.01 -9.41
N ARG A 55 4.05 -9.51 -10.65
CA ARG A 55 4.48 -8.67 -11.80
C ARG A 55 3.49 -7.55 -12.06
N ARG A 56 2.18 -7.82 -12.01
CA ARG A 56 1.11 -6.82 -12.15
C ARG A 56 1.26 -5.73 -11.10
N LEU A 57 1.39 -6.10 -9.80
CA LEU A 57 1.63 -5.14 -8.74
C LEU A 57 2.87 -4.30 -9.00
N LYS A 58 4.00 -4.94 -9.34
CA LYS A 58 5.26 -4.25 -9.60
C LYS A 58 5.13 -3.24 -10.74
N THR A 59 4.45 -3.62 -11.83
CA THR A 59 4.22 -2.74 -12.97
C THR A 59 3.35 -1.55 -12.59
N SER A 60 2.22 -1.76 -11.92
CA SER A 60 1.34 -0.67 -11.46
C SER A 60 2.08 0.29 -10.51
N LEU A 61 2.83 -0.23 -9.54
CA LEU A 61 3.61 0.61 -8.63
C LEU A 61 4.70 1.40 -9.35
N ALA A 62 5.39 0.77 -10.32
CA ALA A 62 6.46 1.42 -11.07
C ALA A 62 5.93 2.48 -12.06
N GLU A 63 4.87 2.16 -12.81
CA GLU A 63 4.32 3.04 -13.85
C GLU A 63 3.53 4.21 -13.24
N ASP A 64 2.69 3.93 -12.23
CA ASP A 64 1.79 4.93 -11.65
C ASP A 64 2.44 5.76 -10.55
N LEU A 65 3.34 5.15 -9.76
CA LEU A 65 3.89 5.74 -8.54
C LEU A 65 5.41 5.87 -8.54
N GLY A 66 6.11 5.19 -9.47
CA GLY A 66 7.58 5.20 -9.53
C GLY A 66 8.24 4.45 -8.37
N VAL A 67 7.55 3.51 -7.73
CA VAL A 67 8.03 2.76 -6.55
C VAL A 67 8.15 1.26 -6.84
N ASP A 68 9.01 0.59 -6.07
CA ASP A 68 9.07 -0.87 -6.03
C ASP A 68 8.18 -1.44 -4.92
N PRO A 69 7.69 -2.70 -5.05
CA PRO A 69 6.95 -3.38 -4.00
C PRO A 69 7.69 -3.43 -2.68
N GLY A 70 6.97 -3.31 -1.59
CA GLY A 70 7.50 -3.34 -0.23
C GLY A 70 8.16 -4.67 0.14
N PRO A 71 8.94 -4.70 1.25
CA PRO A 71 9.77 -5.84 1.60
C PRO A 71 8.96 -7.11 1.87
N LYS A 72 7.75 -7.01 2.44
CA LYS A 72 6.91 -8.18 2.75
C LYS A 72 6.42 -8.90 1.51
N VAL A 73 6.01 -8.15 0.47
CA VAL A 73 5.58 -8.73 -0.81
C VAL A 73 6.76 -9.33 -1.55
N ARG A 74 7.92 -8.66 -1.53
CA ARG A 74 9.16 -9.18 -2.15
C ARG A 74 9.61 -10.48 -1.50
N THR A 75 9.58 -10.57 -0.17
CA THR A 75 9.93 -11.81 0.55
C THR A 75 8.99 -12.95 0.15
N LEU A 76 7.69 -12.70 0.07
CA LEU A 76 6.72 -13.71 -0.38
C LEU A 76 7.02 -14.16 -1.82
N TYR A 77 7.28 -13.23 -2.72
CA TYR A 77 7.65 -13.54 -4.11
C TYR A 77 8.90 -14.42 -4.20
N GLU A 78 9.95 -14.14 -3.39
CA GLU A 78 11.14 -14.99 -3.32
C GLU A 78 10.83 -16.39 -2.80
N GLN A 79 9.94 -16.52 -1.81
CA GLN A 79 9.50 -17.84 -1.30
C GLN A 79 8.77 -18.63 -2.39
N VAL A 80 7.87 -18.00 -3.14
CA VAL A 80 7.16 -18.61 -4.27
C VAL A 80 8.14 -19.05 -5.38
N LEU A 81 9.13 -18.21 -5.72
CA LEU A 81 10.17 -18.55 -6.70
C LEU A 81 11.01 -19.78 -6.29
N ARG A 82 11.34 -19.87 -5.00
CA ARG A 82 12.14 -20.97 -4.45
C ARG A 82 11.30 -22.21 -4.14
N GLN A 83 10.00 -22.18 -4.44
CA GLN A 83 9.05 -23.26 -4.12
C GLN A 83 9.08 -23.68 -2.64
N GLN A 84 9.30 -22.72 -1.75
CA GLN A 84 9.29 -22.96 -0.32
C GLN A 84 7.85 -23.13 0.15
N ALA A 85 7.63 -24.09 1.07
CA ALA A 85 6.33 -24.29 1.68
C ALA A 85 5.95 -23.03 2.47
N LEU A 86 4.82 -22.42 2.12
CA LEU A 86 4.23 -21.37 2.95
C LEU A 86 3.51 -22.04 4.14
N ASP A 87 3.63 -21.45 5.32
CA ASP A 87 2.84 -21.90 6.45
C ASP A 87 1.36 -21.55 6.20
N THR A 88 0.64 -22.51 5.66
CA THR A 88 -0.75 -22.40 5.21
C THR A 88 -1.68 -21.92 6.32
N ARG A 89 -1.37 -22.22 7.58
CA ARG A 89 -2.18 -21.77 8.73
C ARG A 89 -2.09 -20.27 8.94
N VAL A 90 -0.90 -19.69 8.78
CA VAL A 90 -0.67 -18.25 8.93
C VAL A 90 -1.29 -17.48 7.77
N VAL A 91 -1.18 -18.02 6.55
CA VAL A 91 -1.72 -17.39 5.33
C VAL A 91 -3.25 -17.39 5.33
N VAL A 92 -3.89 -18.52 5.66
CA VAL A 92 -5.36 -18.65 5.67
C VAL A 92 -5.99 -17.87 6.83
N GLN A 93 -5.37 -17.86 8.03
CA GLN A 93 -5.87 -17.04 9.14
C GLN A 93 -5.65 -15.54 8.93
N ALA A 94 -4.53 -15.14 8.37
CA ALA A 94 -4.30 -13.74 8.00
C ALA A 94 -5.26 -13.33 6.87
N ALA A 95 -5.43 -14.15 5.84
CA ALA A 95 -6.37 -13.88 4.74
C ALA A 95 -7.82 -13.78 5.23
N ALA A 96 -8.30 -14.71 6.05
CA ALA A 96 -9.66 -14.65 6.59
C ALA A 96 -9.88 -13.41 7.47
N GLY A 97 -8.93 -13.07 8.34
CA GLY A 97 -9.02 -11.89 9.21
C GLY A 97 -8.95 -10.58 8.43
N ASP A 98 -8.15 -10.52 7.38
CA ASP A 98 -7.98 -9.32 6.56
C ASP A 98 -9.09 -9.18 5.51
N ILE A 99 -9.64 -10.29 4.98
CA ILE A 99 -10.85 -10.29 4.12
C ILE A 99 -12.08 -9.87 4.94
N ILE A 100 -12.28 -10.43 6.11
CA ILE A 100 -13.37 -10.01 7.02
C ILE A 100 -13.21 -8.51 7.33
N ARG A 101 -12.00 -8.07 7.57
CA ARG A 101 -11.69 -6.66 7.82
C ARG A 101 -11.89 -5.77 6.59
N ALA A 102 -11.61 -6.26 5.38
CA ALA A 102 -11.85 -5.56 4.12
C ALA A 102 -13.34 -5.55 3.73
N LEU A 103 -14.07 -6.65 3.96
CA LEU A 103 -15.51 -6.76 3.74
C LEU A 103 -16.32 -5.97 4.78
N GLU A 104 -15.85 -5.89 6.02
CA GLU A 104 -16.42 -5.03 7.06
C GLU A 104 -16.23 -3.53 6.77
N HIS A 105 -15.45 -3.18 5.74
CA HIS A 105 -15.14 -1.81 5.31
C HIS A 105 -15.95 -1.34 4.09
N SER A 106 -17.05 -2.02 3.73
CA SER A 106 -18.12 -1.43 2.93
C SER A 106 -18.72 -0.19 3.64
N PRO A 107 -19.17 0.84 2.91
CA PRO A 107 -19.50 2.15 3.48
C PRO A 107 -20.56 2.04 4.57
N GLY A 108 -20.12 2.06 5.83
CA GLY A 108 -20.99 1.99 7.02
C GLY A 108 -20.33 1.48 8.31
N MET A 109 -19.16 0.84 8.25
CA MET A 109 -18.48 0.34 9.47
C MET A 109 -17.04 0.83 9.57
N THR A 110 -16.64 1.20 10.74
CA THR A 110 -15.42 1.91 11.15
C THR A 110 -14.15 1.41 10.46
N ASP A 111 -13.64 2.25 9.55
CA ASP A 111 -12.32 2.12 8.92
C ASP A 111 -11.21 2.05 9.99
N ARG A 112 -10.59 0.88 10.16
CA ARG A 112 -9.43 0.67 11.05
C ARG A 112 -8.09 0.86 10.34
N SER A 113 -8.09 1.24 9.06
CA SER A 113 -6.84 1.65 8.40
C SER A 113 -6.26 2.83 9.16
N PRO A 114 -4.94 2.88 9.37
CA PRO A 114 -4.35 4.03 10.01
C PRO A 114 -4.73 5.28 9.23
N ARG A 115 -5.41 6.21 9.91
CA ARG A 115 -5.69 7.52 9.34
C ARG A 115 -4.49 8.39 9.59
N ALA A 116 -4.08 9.11 8.58
CA ALA A 116 -2.98 10.05 8.71
C ALA A 116 -3.30 11.34 7.95
N ALA A 117 -2.55 12.36 8.21
CA ALA A 117 -2.62 13.63 7.50
C ALA A 117 -1.22 14.21 7.31
N ILE A 118 -1.08 15.05 6.30
CA ILE A 118 0.04 15.95 6.17
C ILE A 118 -0.39 17.32 6.68
N ARG A 119 0.32 17.87 7.65
CA ARG A 119 0.12 19.20 8.16
C ARG A 119 1.19 20.14 7.59
N ASP A 120 0.77 21.25 7.02
CA ASP A 120 1.68 22.31 6.57
C ASP A 120 2.09 23.26 7.72
N ALA A 121 3.02 24.18 7.42
CA ALA A 121 3.48 25.18 8.39
C ALA A 121 2.39 26.16 8.83
N ALA A 122 1.32 26.33 8.05
CA ALA A 122 0.16 27.15 8.40
C ALA A 122 -0.85 26.40 9.26
N GLY A 123 -0.64 25.11 9.50
CA GLY A 123 -1.50 24.24 10.30
C GLY A 123 -2.63 23.58 9.51
N HIS A 124 -2.70 23.75 8.19
CA HIS A 124 -3.68 23.04 7.37
C HIS A 124 -3.35 21.57 7.31
N ARG A 125 -4.37 20.72 7.41
CA ARG A 125 -4.25 19.27 7.36
C ARG A 125 -4.85 18.73 6.08
N SER A 126 -4.02 18.04 5.28
CA SER A 126 -4.43 17.28 4.11
C SER A 126 -4.55 15.81 4.52
N PRO A 127 -5.76 15.25 4.57
CA PRO A 127 -5.95 13.86 4.99
C PRO A 127 -5.33 12.90 3.98
N LEU A 128 -4.67 11.87 4.49
CA LEU A 128 -4.16 10.76 3.70
C LEU A 128 -5.20 9.63 3.73
N GLY A 129 -5.77 9.36 2.57
CA GLY A 129 -6.76 8.32 2.37
C GLY A 129 -6.16 7.05 1.76
N ARG A 130 -7.01 6.32 1.03
CA ARG A 130 -6.62 5.14 0.27
C ARG A 130 -5.94 5.50 -1.05
N LEU A 131 -6.30 6.66 -1.62
CA LEU A 131 -5.68 7.15 -2.84
C LEU A 131 -4.34 7.84 -2.55
N PRO A 132 -3.37 7.75 -3.48
CA PRO A 132 -2.12 8.47 -3.37
C PRO A 132 -2.32 9.98 -3.25
N LEU A 133 -1.55 10.65 -2.38
CA LEU A 133 -1.47 12.11 -2.31
C LEU A 133 -0.29 12.58 -3.16
N ARG A 134 -0.57 13.19 -4.30
CA ARG A 134 0.45 13.76 -5.20
C ARG A 134 0.81 15.16 -4.72
N ILE A 135 2.11 15.45 -4.67
CA ILE A 135 2.67 16.72 -4.18
C ILE A 135 3.55 17.34 -5.27
N GLY A 136 3.35 18.60 -5.56
CA GLY A 136 4.18 19.29 -6.54
C GLY A 136 3.68 20.69 -6.87
N ARG A 137 4.41 21.38 -7.77
CA ARG A 137 4.08 22.75 -8.17
C ARG A 137 2.92 22.83 -9.17
N SER A 138 2.67 21.79 -9.94
CA SER A 138 1.56 21.75 -10.90
C SER A 138 0.22 21.75 -10.18
N LYS A 139 -0.77 22.48 -10.74
CA LYS A 139 -2.16 22.51 -10.24
C LYS A 139 -2.88 21.17 -10.35
N SER A 140 -2.32 20.20 -11.07
CA SER A 140 -2.85 18.83 -11.19
C SER A 140 -2.48 17.92 -10.01
N ASN A 141 -1.67 18.40 -9.05
CA ASN A 141 -1.40 17.67 -7.83
C ASN A 141 -2.51 17.87 -6.79
N ASP A 142 -2.62 16.92 -5.88
CA ASP A 142 -3.58 16.99 -4.77
C ASP A 142 -3.12 18.02 -3.71
N MET A 143 -1.81 18.11 -3.50
CA MET A 143 -1.17 19.14 -2.68
C MET A 143 -0.28 20.02 -3.58
N VAL A 144 -0.71 21.24 -3.82
CA VAL A 144 0.01 22.21 -4.65
C VAL A 144 0.93 23.07 -3.79
N LEU A 145 2.24 23.00 -4.07
CA LEU A 145 3.27 23.82 -3.43
C LEU A 145 3.81 24.82 -4.46
N PRO A 146 3.36 26.08 -4.44
CA PRO A 146 3.69 27.09 -5.46
C PRO A 146 5.08 27.71 -5.22
N ASP A 147 6.13 26.90 -5.34
CA ASP A 147 7.53 27.27 -5.13
C ASP A 147 8.37 26.85 -6.35
N GLY A 148 9.26 27.73 -6.82
CA GLY A 148 10.17 27.47 -7.93
C GLY A 148 11.16 26.33 -7.67
N LYS A 149 11.44 26.00 -6.41
CA LYS A 149 12.27 24.88 -5.99
C LYS A 149 11.51 23.53 -5.99
N VAL A 150 10.19 23.56 -6.16
CA VAL A 150 9.34 22.37 -6.21
C VAL A 150 9.12 21.96 -7.67
N SER A 151 9.40 20.71 -8.02
CA SER A 151 9.15 20.17 -9.35
C SER A 151 7.63 20.14 -9.65
N PRO A 152 7.19 20.16 -10.92
CA PRO A 152 5.77 20.06 -11.27
C PRO A 152 5.09 18.86 -10.63
N TYR A 153 5.72 17.71 -10.65
CA TYR A 153 5.40 16.48 -9.92
C TYR A 153 6.62 16.15 -9.08
N HIS A 154 6.55 16.35 -7.78
CA HIS A 154 7.73 16.30 -6.92
C HIS A 154 7.80 15.03 -6.09
N ALA A 155 6.69 14.69 -5.45
CA ALA A 155 6.59 13.53 -4.58
C ALA A 155 5.18 12.93 -4.59
N VAL A 156 5.06 11.72 -4.11
CA VAL A 156 3.78 11.06 -3.84
C VAL A 156 3.83 10.36 -2.49
N ILE A 157 2.74 10.44 -1.73
CA ILE A 157 2.56 9.67 -0.50
C ILE A 157 1.50 8.61 -0.75
N VAL A 158 1.82 7.37 -0.41
CA VAL A 158 0.97 6.19 -0.62
C VAL A 158 0.69 5.52 0.71
N ASN A 159 -0.56 5.13 0.93
CA ASN A 159 -0.96 4.23 1.98
C ASN A 159 -0.90 2.79 1.45
N THR A 160 0.02 1.98 1.99
CA THR A 160 0.19 0.56 1.60
C THR A 160 -0.73 -0.38 2.39
N GLY A 161 -1.60 0.17 3.24
CA GLY A 161 -2.45 -0.59 4.18
C GLY A 161 -1.75 -0.97 5.48
N GLU A 162 -0.43 -1.03 5.49
CA GLU A 162 0.40 -1.35 6.67
C GLU A 162 1.25 -0.15 7.13
N SER A 163 1.55 0.77 6.23
CA SER A 163 2.38 1.95 6.47
C SER A 163 2.10 3.04 5.44
N PHE A 164 2.62 4.22 5.67
CA PHE A 164 2.67 5.28 4.68
C PHE A 164 4.09 5.42 4.15
N MET A 165 4.20 5.57 2.84
CA MET A 165 5.50 5.75 2.16
C MET A 165 5.48 7.03 1.35
N ILE A 166 6.56 7.80 1.42
CA ILE A 166 6.79 8.93 0.52
C ILE A 166 7.84 8.57 -0.52
N THR A 167 7.57 8.93 -1.76
CA THR A 167 8.47 8.70 -2.90
C THR A 167 8.83 10.02 -3.56
N ASP A 168 10.12 10.23 -3.81
CA ASP A 168 10.63 11.32 -4.65
C ASP A 168 10.47 10.94 -6.13
N LEU A 169 9.69 11.68 -6.88
CA LEU A 169 9.44 11.47 -8.31
C LEU A 169 10.58 12.05 -9.18
N ARG A 170 11.82 11.80 -8.78
CA ARG A 170 13.04 12.34 -9.42
C ARG A 170 13.03 13.86 -9.47
N SER A 171 12.65 14.47 -8.37
CA SER A 171 12.60 15.93 -8.25
C SER A 171 14.00 16.55 -8.32
N VAL A 172 14.08 17.80 -8.77
CA VAL A 172 15.37 18.51 -8.93
C VAL A 172 16.05 18.70 -7.58
N ASN A 173 15.32 19.13 -6.56
CA ASN A 173 15.88 19.47 -5.26
C ASN A 173 15.76 18.35 -4.21
N GLY A 174 15.04 17.27 -4.52
CA GLY A 174 14.87 16.13 -3.64
C GLY A 174 13.86 16.34 -2.53
N VAL A 175 13.46 15.22 -1.93
CA VAL A 175 12.62 15.14 -0.75
C VAL A 175 13.49 14.82 0.45
N TYR A 176 13.24 15.50 1.58
CA TYR A 176 13.95 15.27 2.83
C TYR A 176 12.97 14.78 3.89
N VAL A 177 13.33 13.70 4.56
CA VAL A 177 12.55 13.15 5.70
C VAL A 177 13.47 13.09 6.90
N ARG A 178 13.04 13.63 8.04
CA ARG A 178 13.88 13.70 9.27
C ARG A 178 15.23 14.37 9.02
N GLY A 179 15.25 15.42 8.21
CA GLY A 179 16.47 16.16 7.85
C GLY A 179 17.41 15.46 6.87
N ARG A 180 17.10 14.26 6.40
CA ARG A 180 17.92 13.50 5.45
C ARG A 180 17.23 13.42 4.09
N ARG A 181 17.99 13.66 3.02
CA ARG A 181 17.49 13.44 1.66
C ARG A 181 17.23 11.95 1.45
N ILE A 182 16.04 11.60 0.99
CA ILE A 182 15.72 10.21 0.64
C ILE A 182 16.33 9.87 -0.73
N ALA A 183 16.73 8.61 -0.92
CA ALA A 183 17.27 8.17 -2.21
C ALA A 183 16.15 8.06 -3.26
N THR A 184 15.05 7.43 -2.91
CA THR A 184 13.85 7.29 -3.75
C THR A 184 12.62 7.28 -2.84
N THR A 185 12.56 6.39 -1.86
CA THR A 185 11.41 6.16 -0.97
C THR A 185 11.81 6.19 0.49
N ALA A 186 10.88 6.60 1.36
CA ALA A 186 11.01 6.47 2.80
C ALA A 186 9.67 6.12 3.43
N THR A 187 9.68 5.25 4.45
CA THR A 187 8.52 5.01 5.31
C THR A 187 8.36 6.18 6.27
N LEU A 188 7.12 6.65 6.40
CA LEU A 188 6.74 7.74 7.30
C LEU A 188 6.25 7.18 8.64
N ASN A 189 6.71 7.80 9.72
CA ASN A 189 6.25 7.55 11.08
C ASN A 189 5.62 8.83 11.66
N ASP A 190 4.77 8.66 12.65
CA ASP A 190 4.12 9.80 13.32
C ASP A 190 5.13 10.87 13.77
N GLY A 191 4.82 12.12 13.48
CA GLY A 191 5.68 13.27 13.76
C GLY A 191 6.83 13.48 12.79
N ASP A 192 6.97 12.69 11.73
CA ASP A 192 8.05 12.89 10.75
C ASP A 192 7.95 14.24 10.05
N HIS A 193 9.06 14.98 10.07
CA HIS A 193 9.22 16.22 9.31
C HIS A 193 9.66 15.91 7.88
N ILE A 194 8.92 16.45 6.94
CA ILE A 194 9.15 16.32 5.49
C ILE A 194 9.42 17.71 4.93
N ARG A 195 10.56 17.88 4.22
CA ARG A 195 10.87 19.11 3.53
C ARG A 195 10.90 18.92 2.02
N ILE A 196 10.15 19.77 1.31
CA ILE A 196 10.04 19.80 -0.15
C ILE A 196 10.21 21.26 -0.60
N GLY A 197 11.33 21.56 -1.27
CA GLY A 197 11.70 22.95 -1.53
C GLY A 197 11.90 23.69 -0.21
N ASP A 198 11.21 24.85 -0.06
CA ASP A 198 11.19 25.63 1.18
C ASP A 198 9.99 25.29 2.09
N HIS A 199 9.17 24.31 1.72
CA HIS A 199 8.00 23.90 2.49
C HIS A 199 8.37 22.84 3.54
N GLU A 200 7.96 23.08 4.78
CA GLU A 200 8.04 22.16 5.90
C GLU A 200 6.66 21.54 6.13
N LEU A 201 6.59 20.23 6.07
CA LEU A 201 5.38 19.44 6.26
C LEU A 201 5.60 18.47 7.43
N THR A 202 4.56 18.13 8.15
CA THR A 202 4.59 17.13 9.22
C THR A 202 3.62 16.01 8.90
N PHE A 203 4.08 14.78 8.94
CA PHE A 203 3.23 13.60 8.87
C PHE A 203 2.65 13.32 10.26
N GLU A 204 1.34 13.16 10.34
CA GLU A 204 0.61 12.91 11.59
C GLU A 204 -0.26 11.67 11.43
N VAL A 205 -0.11 10.70 12.33
CA VAL A 205 -1.05 9.58 12.46
C VAL A 205 -2.23 10.04 13.32
N ILE A 206 -3.44 9.90 12.79
CA ILE A 206 -4.66 10.26 13.52
C ILE A 206 -5.11 9.03 14.31
N PRO A 207 -5.05 9.08 15.66
CA PRO A 207 -5.53 7.98 16.48
C PRO A 207 -7.01 7.70 16.22
N HIS A 208 -7.41 6.43 16.20
CA HIS A 208 -8.82 6.07 16.24
C HIS A 208 -9.41 6.57 17.58
N GLU A 209 -10.32 7.49 17.54
CA GLU A 209 -11.16 7.73 18.71
C GLU A 209 -12.00 6.45 18.94
N SER A 210 -11.56 5.66 19.92
CA SER A 210 -12.39 4.59 20.45
C SER A 210 -13.60 5.26 21.10
N GLY A 211 -14.73 5.27 20.40
CA GLY A 211 -15.99 5.78 20.93
C GLY A 211 -16.28 5.11 22.28
N ARG A 212 -16.48 5.95 23.29
CA ARG A 212 -17.05 5.55 24.58
C ARG A 212 -18.50 5.14 24.40
#